data_448235125493cbab5d01bfce682f2c41
#
_entry.id   448235125493cbab5d01bfce682f2c41
#
_cell.length_a   1.000
_cell.length_b   1.000
_cell.length_c   1.000
_cell.angle_alpha   90.00
_cell.angle_beta   90.00
_cell.angle_gamma   90.00
#
_symmetry.space_group_name_H-M   'P 1'
#
loop_
_entity.id
_entity.type
_entity.pdbx_description
1 polymer ?
#
loop_
_entity_poly.entity_id
_entity_poly.type
_entity_poly.pdbx_seq_one_letter_code
_entity_poly.pdbx_strand_id
1 'polypeptide(L)'
;MDDELVKAHPAFTRHFSAPIYEDPANELAPFGSDEGWDLLFTVAQRCEELTDTATLDDVLALADVPVADEWGENPEGEQWYEDATFVAAAGFTLLRLTGQIDPAGHQRTLQAVNILIDYFGEHPDLLQQRADLHSWPTESTRQG
;
A
#
# COMPACT_ATOMS: atom_id res chain seq x y z
N MET A 1 -0.33 -15.11 -18.64
CA MET A 1 -0.13 -15.43 -18.32
C MET A 1 0.20 -15.32 -17.36
N ASP A 2 0.25 -14.54 -17.22
CA ASP A 2 0.85 -14.67 -16.28
C ASP A 2 0.30 -14.14 -15.10
N ASP A 3 0.16 -14.86 -13.99
CA ASP A 3 -0.27 -14.44 -12.70
C ASP A 3 0.86 -13.81 -11.93
N GLU A 4 1.95 -13.52 -12.62
CA GLU A 4 3.10 -12.92 -11.95
C GLU A 4 2.88 -11.44 -11.71
N LEU A 5 3.20 -11.00 -10.49
CA LEU A 5 3.15 -9.60 -10.17
C LEU A 5 4.34 -8.86 -10.76
N VAL A 6 4.18 -7.54 -10.92
CA VAL A 6 5.25 -6.70 -11.41
C VAL A 6 6.47 -6.83 -10.50
N LYS A 7 7.66 -6.85 -11.09
CA LYS A 7 8.90 -7.00 -10.36
C LYS A 7 9.04 -5.93 -9.27
N ALA A 8 9.51 -6.33 -8.11
CA ALA A 8 9.62 -5.45 -6.97
C ALA A 8 11.05 -4.97 -6.74
N HIS A 9 11.15 -3.76 -6.18
CA HIS A 9 12.44 -3.24 -5.76
C HIS A 9 13.01 -4.14 -4.65
N PRO A 10 14.33 -4.38 -4.63
CA PRO A 10 14.93 -5.26 -3.61
C PRO A 10 14.62 -4.84 -2.17
N ALA A 11 14.51 -3.54 -1.91
CA ALA A 11 14.19 -3.09 -0.56
C ALA A 11 12.81 -3.59 -0.13
N PHE A 12 11.87 -3.62 -1.07
CA PHE A 12 10.53 -4.11 -0.78
C PHE A 12 10.55 -5.60 -0.44
N THR A 13 11.17 -6.40 -1.31
CA THR A 13 11.18 -7.86 -1.10
C THR A 13 11.93 -8.25 0.16
N ARG A 14 12.92 -7.46 0.54
CA ARG A 14 13.70 -7.74 1.73
C ARG A 14 12.91 -7.50 3.00
N HIS A 15 12.11 -6.46 3.03
CA HIS A 15 11.33 -6.09 4.21
C HIS A 15 9.96 -6.76 4.24
N PHE A 16 9.28 -6.76 3.10
CA PHE A 16 7.94 -7.36 2.99
C PHE A 16 8.09 -8.74 2.37
N SER A 17 8.61 -9.67 3.18
CA SER A 17 8.95 -11.01 2.69
C SER A 17 7.85 -12.04 2.86
N ALA A 18 6.74 -11.68 3.50
CA ALA A 18 5.65 -12.63 3.69
C ALA A 18 5.00 -12.98 2.34
N PRO A 19 4.53 -14.22 2.20
CA PRO A 19 3.93 -14.65 0.93
C PRO A 19 2.75 -13.82 0.46
N ILE A 20 2.04 -13.16 1.38
CA ILE A 20 0.87 -12.36 1.01
C ILE A 20 1.21 -11.24 0.03
N TYR A 21 2.45 -10.76 0.04
CA TYR A 21 2.83 -9.65 -0.84
C TYR A 21 3.02 -10.08 -2.28
N GLU A 22 3.06 -11.40 -2.52
CA GLU A 22 3.19 -11.92 -3.88
C GLU A 22 2.01 -12.82 -4.24
N ASP A 23 0.91 -12.72 -3.49
CA ASP A 23 -0.25 -13.58 -3.70
C ASP A 23 -1.37 -12.80 -4.39
N PRO A 24 -1.58 -13.01 -5.69
CA PRO A 24 -2.62 -12.28 -6.43
C PRO A 24 -4.03 -12.83 -6.19
N ALA A 25 -4.15 -13.91 -5.45
CA ALA A 25 -5.45 -14.52 -5.18
C ALA A 25 -6.02 -14.17 -3.82
N ASN A 26 -5.24 -13.53 -2.96
CA ASN A 26 -5.67 -13.20 -1.60
C ASN A 26 -6.27 -11.81 -1.56
N GLU A 27 -7.58 -11.73 -1.38
CA GLU A 27 -8.28 -10.44 -1.44
C GLU A 27 -7.87 -9.46 -0.35
N LEU A 28 -7.30 -9.95 0.75
CA LEU A 28 -6.83 -9.08 1.82
C LEU A 28 -5.39 -8.66 1.65
N ALA A 29 -4.67 -9.26 0.71
CA ALA A 29 -3.29 -8.88 0.42
C ALA A 29 -3.26 -7.60 -0.40
N PRO A 30 -2.16 -6.83 -0.32
CA PRO A 30 -2.10 -5.53 -1.02
C PRO A 30 -2.34 -5.61 -2.51
N PHE A 31 -1.90 -6.67 -3.15
CA PHE A 31 -2.02 -6.81 -4.61
C PHE A 31 -2.95 -7.94 -5.01
N GLY A 32 -3.71 -8.48 -4.06
CA GLY A 32 -4.60 -9.59 -4.33
C GLY A 32 -6.05 -9.20 -4.54
N SER A 33 -6.43 -7.99 -4.13
CA SER A 33 -7.77 -7.49 -4.41
C SER A 33 -7.80 -6.97 -5.84
N ASP A 34 -9.00 -6.90 -6.42
CA ASP A 34 -9.14 -6.34 -7.76
C ASP A 34 -8.58 -4.93 -7.82
N GLU A 35 -8.90 -4.13 -6.81
CA GLU A 35 -8.43 -2.75 -6.75
C GLU A 35 -6.92 -2.67 -6.66
N GLY A 36 -6.31 -3.50 -5.81
CA GLY A 36 -4.86 -3.50 -5.64
C GLY A 36 -4.13 -3.98 -6.88
N TRP A 37 -4.66 -5.03 -7.50
CA TRP A 37 -4.08 -5.57 -8.72
C TRP A 37 -4.10 -4.52 -9.84
N ASP A 38 -5.27 -3.94 -10.07
CA ASP A 38 -5.41 -2.94 -11.13
C ASP A 38 -4.54 -1.72 -10.88
N LEU A 39 -4.48 -1.27 -9.64
CA LEU A 39 -3.69 -0.10 -9.30
C LEU A 39 -2.21 -0.36 -9.54
N LEU A 40 -1.71 -1.52 -9.10
CA LEU A 40 -0.31 -1.86 -9.30
C LEU A 40 0.04 -1.88 -10.79
N PHE A 41 -0.77 -2.52 -11.61
CA PHE A 41 -0.48 -2.61 -13.04
C PHE A 41 -0.58 -1.26 -13.73
N THR A 42 -1.56 -0.46 -13.35
CA THR A 42 -1.72 0.87 -13.93
C THR A 42 -0.51 1.75 -13.64
N VAL A 43 -0.07 1.76 -12.38
CA VAL A 43 1.06 2.60 -11.99
C VAL A 43 2.37 2.04 -12.55
N ALA A 44 2.50 0.72 -12.60
CA ALA A 44 3.72 0.11 -13.11
C ALA A 44 3.98 0.47 -14.57
N GLN A 45 2.93 0.64 -15.36
CA GLN A 45 3.07 1.04 -16.76
C GLN A 45 3.61 2.45 -16.89
N ARG A 46 3.54 3.23 -15.82
CA ARG A 46 4.03 4.60 -15.80
C ARG A 46 5.11 4.80 -14.73
N CYS A 47 5.81 3.72 -14.41
CA CYS A 47 6.77 3.77 -13.29
C CYS A 47 7.92 4.73 -13.54
N GLU A 48 8.20 5.07 -14.80
CA GLU A 48 9.25 6.05 -15.08
C GLU A 48 8.86 7.46 -14.61
N GLU A 49 7.60 7.66 -14.29
CA GLU A 49 7.14 8.94 -13.76
C GLU A 49 7.32 9.01 -12.24
N LEU A 50 7.65 7.89 -11.61
CA LEU A 50 7.91 7.85 -10.18
C LEU A 50 9.39 8.07 -9.93
N THR A 51 9.70 9.10 -9.14
CA THR A 51 11.08 9.41 -8.79
C THR A 51 11.37 8.93 -7.38
N ASP A 52 12.64 9.10 -6.93
CA ASP A 52 12.97 8.74 -5.55
C ASP A 52 12.29 9.65 -4.54
N THR A 53 11.64 10.71 -4.99
CA THR A 53 10.88 11.59 -4.10
C THR A 53 9.38 11.44 -4.31
N ALA A 54 8.94 10.43 -5.05
CA ALA A 54 7.51 10.20 -5.28
C ALA A 54 6.79 9.98 -3.96
N THR A 55 5.55 10.48 -3.91
CA THR A 55 4.73 10.37 -2.70
C THR A 55 3.53 9.47 -2.96
N LEU A 56 2.83 9.14 -1.88
CA LEU A 56 1.58 8.39 -1.99
C LEU A 56 0.59 9.12 -2.90
N ASP A 57 0.52 10.45 -2.77
CA ASP A 57 -0.40 11.24 -3.60
C ASP A 57 -0.03 11.13 -5.08
N ASP A 58 1.26 11.03 -5.39
CA ASP A 58 1.69 10.85 -6.78
C ASP A 58 1.17 9.53 -7.34
N VAL A 59 1.22 8.47 -6.55
CA VAL A 59 0.73 7.17 -6.98
C VAL A 59 -0.78 7.21 -7.21
N LEU A 60 -1.52 7.81 -6.29
CA LEU A 60 -2.96 7.92 -6.43
C LEU A 60 -3.33 8.72 -7.67
N ALA A 61 -2.55 9.78 -7.96
CA ALA A 61 -2.79 10.58 -9.15
C ALA A 61 -2.53 9.80 -10.43
N LEU A 62 -1.44 9.01 -10.45
CA LEU A 62 -1.15 8.18 -11.62
C LEU A 62 -2.23 7.14 -11.86
N ALA A 63 -2.79 6.60 -10.80
CA ALA A 63 -3.83 5.59 -10.90
C ALA A 63 -5.21 6.22 -11.15
N ASP A 64 -5.28 7.55 -11.02
CA ASP A 64 -6.54 8.28 -11.23
C ASP A 64 -7.64 7.77 -10.29
N VAL A 65 -7.26 7.60 -9.02
CA VAL A 65 -8.17 7.08 -8.00
C VAL A 65 -8.63 8.24 -7.10
N PRO A 66 -9.91 8.55 -7.08
CA PRO A 66 -10.40 9.59 -6.17
C PRO A 66 -10.60 9.01 -4.78
N VAL A 67 -9.85 9.54 -3.82
CA VAL A 67 -10.02 9.18 -2.42
C VAL A 67 -10.09 10.45 -1.59
N ALA A 68 -10.69 10.33 -0.41
CA ALA A 68 -10.78 11.49 0.49
C ALA A 68 -9.38 11.87 1.00
N ASP A 69 -9.17 13.17 1.17
CA ASP A 69 -7.89 13.67 1.67
C ASP A 69 -7.67 13.28 3.13
N GLU A 70 -8.75 13.25 3.89
CA GLU A 70 -8.66 12.92 5.31
C GLU A 70 -9.86 12.08 5.71
N TRP A 71 -9.64 11.23 6.69
CA TRP A 71 -10.69 10.36 7.20
C TRP A 71 -11.13 10.72 8.62
N GLY A 72 -10.58 11.80 9.18
CA GLY A 72 -10.91 12.20 10.54
C GLY A 72 -10.07 11.42 11.56
N GLU A 73 -10.38 11.62 12.83
CA GLU A 73 -9.58 11.04 13.90
C GLU A 73 -9.92 9.59 14.18
N ASN A 74 -11.19 9.22 13.99
CA ASN A 74 -11.63 7.84 14.25
C ASN A 74 -12.43 7.34 13.07
N PRO A 75 -11.77 7.04 11.96
CA PRO A 75 -12.47 6.59 10.75
C PRO A 75 -13.09 5.22 10.96
N GLU A 76 -14.35 5.09 10.52
CA GLU A 76 -15.06 3.84 10.62
C GLU A 76 -14.82 2.99 9.37
N GLY A 77 -14.57 1.70 9.58
CA GLY A 77 -14.30 0.82 8.45
C GLY A 77 -15.44 0.74 7.48
N GLU A 78 -16.68 0.69 7.99
CA GLU A 78 -17.85 0.59 7.13
C GLU A 78 -17.95 1.76 6.16
N GLN A 79 -17.55 2.93 6.60
CA GLN A 79 -17.64 4.13 5.77
C GLN A 79 -16.46 4.26 4.80
N TRP A 80 -15.28 3.86 5.25
CA TRP A 80 -14.06 4.19 4.53
C TRP A 80 -13.28 3.01 3.95
N TYR A 81 -13.82 1.79 4.02
CA TYR A 81 -13.03 0.62 3.61
C TYR A 81 -12.64 0.66 2.13
N GLU A 82 -13.48 1.24 1.27
CA GLU A 82 -13.14 1.33 -0.15
C GLU A 82 -11.96 2.27 -0.38
N ASP A 83 -12.03 3.47 0.25
CA ASP A 83 -10.91 4.41 0.17
C ASP A 83 -9.65 3.78 0.75
N ALA A 84 -9.79 3.08 1.88
CA ALA A 84 -8.66 2.45 2.54
C ALA A 84 -8.03 1.38 1.66
N THR A 85 -8.85 0.64 0.92
CA THR A 85 -8.32 -0.37 0.01
C THR A 85 -7.42 0.27 -1.03
N PHE A 86 -7.85 1.39 -1.63
CA PHE A 86 -7.04 2.08 -2.62
C PHE A 86 -5.79 2.70 -2.01
N VAL A 87 -5.92 3.31 -0.84
CA VAL A 87 -4.76 3.95 -0.19
C VAL A 87 -3.73 2.90 0.22
N ALA A 88 -4.18 1.79 0.79
CA ALA A 88 -3.25 0.73 1.17
C ALA A 88 -2.55 0.17 -0.07
N ALA A 89 -3.31 -0.08 -1.13
CA ALA A 89 -2.72 -0.58 -2.38
C ALA A 89 -1.71 0.42 -2.94
N ALA A 90 -2.05 1.71 -2.91
CA ALA A 90 -1.14 2.74 -3.42
C ALA A 90 0.14 2.81 -2.61
N GLY A 91 0.04 2.72 -1.28
CA GLY A 91 1.21 2.75 -0.42
C GLY A 91 2.13 1.57 -0.68
N PHE A 92 1.57 0.38 -0.77
CA PHE A 92 2.37 -0.81 -1.05
C PHE A 92 2.91 -0.79 -2.48
N THR A 93 2.17 -0.21 -3.42
CA THR A 93 2.66 -0.06 -4.80
C THR A 93 3.88 0.86 -4.84
N LEU A 94 3.81 1.99 -4.12
CA LEU A 94 4.94 2.90 -4.06
C LEU A 94 6.17 2.21 -3.47
N LEU A 95 5.99 1.48 -2.38
CA LEU A 95 7.08 0.72 -1.76
C LEU A 95 7.62 -0.35 -2.71
N ARG A 96 6.73 -1.05 -3.39
CA ARG A 96 7.14 -2.11 -4.29
C ARG A 96 7.94 -1.60 -5.48
N LEU A 97 7.54 -0.47 -6.04
CA LEU A 97 8.18 0.02 -7.27
C LEU A 97 9.40 0.89 -7.01
N THR A 98 9.43 1.62 -5.90
CA THR A 98 10.53 2.53 -5.62
C THR A 98 11.39 2.14 -4.42
N GLY A 99 10.88 1.28 -3.55
CA GLY A 99 11.61 0.89 -2.34
C GLY A 99 11.57 1.94 -1.26
N GLN A 100 10.67 2.91 -1.37
CA GLN A 100 10.57 3.96 -0.34
C GLN A 100 9.17 4.55 -0.34
N ILE A 101 8.85 5.27 0.73
CA ILE A 101 7.57 5.94 0.87
C ILE A 101 7.78 7.20 1.71
N ASP A 102 7.05 8.25 1.37
CA ASP A 102 7.12 9.50 2.13
C ASP A 102 6.51 9.31 3.52
N PRO A 103 6.96 10.08 4.53
CA PRO A 103 6.45 9.91 5.89
C PRO A 103 4.94 10.08 6.01
N ALA A 104 4.36 11.06 5.33
CA ALA A 104 2.92 11.27 5.36
C ALA A 104 2.19 10.10 4.69
N GLY A 105 2.74 9.60 3.59
CA GLY A 105 2.16 8.44 2.91
C GLY A 105 2.23 7.19 3.76
N HIS A 106 3.33 7.03 4.48
CA HIS A 106 3.50 5.89 5.39
C HIS A 106 2.42 5.91 6.46
N GLN A 107 2.21 7.06 7.08
CA GLN A 107 1.18 7.21 8.11
C GLN A 107 -0.20 6.90 7.54
N ARG A 108 -0.47 7.40 6.35
CA ARG A 108 -1.77 7.22 5.74
C ARG A 108 -2.00 5.76 5.35
N THR A 109 -0.96 5.08 4.89
CA THR A 109 -1.06 3.67 4.56
C THR A 109 -1.34 2.84 5.81
N LEU A 110 -0.68 3.16 6.93
CA LEU A 110 -0.96 2.50 8.20
C LEU A 110 -2.40 2.73 8.64
N GLN A 111 -2.88 3.95 8.50
CA GLN A 111 -4.26 4.26 8.85
C GLN A 111 -5.23 3.47 7.97
N ALA A 112 -4.90 3.33 6.68
CA ALA A 112 -5.74 2.56 5.77
C ALA A 112 -5.82 1.10 6.19
N VAL A 113 -4.69 0.50 6.57
CA VAL A 113 -4.69 -0.89 7.02
C VAL A 113 -5.53 -1.04 8.29
N ASN A 114 -5.44 -0.06 9.20
CA ASN A 114 -6.24 -0.10 10.42
C ASN A 114 -7.74 -0.01 10.10
N ILE A 115 -8.12 0.77 9.11
CA ILE A 115 -9.51 0.85 8.69
C ILE A 115 -9.97 -0.50 8.15
N LEU A 116 -9.12 -1.16 7.38
CA LEU A 116 -9.45 -2.47 6.84
C LEU A 116 -9.59 -3.51 7.96
N ILE A 117 -8.74 -3.42 8.99
CA ILE A 117 -8.85 -4.30 10.14
C ILE A 117 -10.17 -4.06 10.87
N ASP A 118 -10.56 -2.80 10.99
CA ASP A 118 -11.83 -2.46 11.64
C ASP A 118 -13.01 -3.04 10.86
N TYR A 119 -12.91 -3.02 9.54
CA TYR A 119 -14.01 -3.50 8.69
C TYR A 119 -14.06 -5.03 8.59
N PHE A 120 -12.92 -5.66 8.31
CA PHE A 120 -12.85 -7.09 8.09
C PHE A 120 -12.55 -7.90 9.35
N GLY A 121 -12.09 -7.26 10.42
CA GLY A 121 -11.68 -7.95 11.64
C GLY A 121 -10.17 -8.14 11.66
N GLU A 122 -9.69 -8.64 12.79
CA GLU A 122 -8.24 -8.85 12.99
C GLU A 122 -7.76 -10.09 12.25
N HIS A 123 -7.80 -10.03 10.95
CA HIS A 123 -7.36 -11.13 10.11
C HIS A 123 -5.82 -11.18 10.08
N PRO A 124 -5.21 -12.37 10.16
CA PRO A 124 -3.75 -12.48 10.19
C PRO A 124 -3.05 -11.74 9.05
N ASP A 125 -3.63 -11.77 7.85
CA ASP A 125 -3.01 -11.12 6.70
C ASP A 125 -2.99 -9.60 6.85
N LEU A 126 -4.02 -9.03 7.46
CA LEU A 126 -4.05 -7.59 7.71
C LEU A 126 -3.12 -7.22 8.85
N LEU A 127 -3.07 -8.05 9.88
CA LEU A 127 -2.17 -7.80 11.01
C LEU A 127 -0.71 -7.86 10.55
N GLN A 128 -0.40 -8.76 9.62
CA GLN A 128 0.93 -8.87 9.07
C GLN A 128 1.32 -7.59 8.34
N GLN A 129 0.41 -7.07 7.53
CA GLN A 129 0.66 -5.82 6.80
C GLN A 129 0.91 -4.66 7.77
N ARG A 130 0.13 -4.59 8.83
CA ARG A 130 0.30 -3.52 9.81
C ARG A 130 1.65 -3.62 10.50
N ALA A 131 2.04 -4.82 10.89
CA ALA A 131 3.32 -5.04 11.57
C ALA A 131 4.49 -4.67 10.66
N ASP A 132 4.42 -5.08 9.40
CA ASP A 132 5.50 -4.81 8.46
C ASP A 132 5.62 -3.32 8.15
N LEU A 133 4.48 -2.63 8.06
CA LEU A 133 4.51 -1.19 7.86
C LEU A 133 5.09 -0.47 9.06
N HIS A 134 4.73 -0.92 10.26
CA HIS A 134 5.26 -0.31 11.49
C HIS A 134 6.78 -0.41 11.57
N SER A 135 7.33 -1.52 11.10
CA SER A 135 8.77 -1.73 11.17
C SER A 135 9.52 -1.10 10.00
N TRP A 136 8.83 -0.59 9.01
CA TRP A 136 9.48 0.06 7.86
C TRP A 136 10.07 1.41 8.30
N PRO A 137 11.37 1.62 8.08
CA PRO A 137 12.00 2.89 8.47
C PRO A 137 11.64 4.00 7.49
N THR A 138 11.16 5.10 8.02
CA THR A 138 10.93 6.29 7.19
C THR A 138 12.16 7.18 7.27
N GLU A 139 12.19 8.22 6.46
CA GLU A 139 13.33 9.10 6.42
C GLU A 139 13.67 9.68 7.78
N SER A 140 12.67 10.11 8.53
CA SER A 140 12.92 10.70 9.82
C SER A 140 13.49 9.67 10.81
N THR A 141 13.14 8.42 10.66
CA THR A 141 13.67 7.35 11.50
C THR A 141 15.14 7.09 11.18
N ARG A 142 15.50 7.26 9.94
CA ARG A 142 16.87 6.97 9.50
C ARG A 142 17.88 8.02 9.92
N GLN A 143 17.38 9.10 10.44
CA GLN A 143 18.24 10.18 10.93
C GLN A 143 19.01 9.80 12.18
N GLY A 144 18.50 8.86 12.91
CA GLY A 144 19.10 8.46 14.16
C GLY A 144 20.49 7.90 14.05
#